data_211c8a912e2fce6f6a4ef85beb75eac9
#
_entry.id   211c8a912e2fce6f6a4ef85beb75eac9
#
_cell.length_a   1.000
_cell.length_b   1.000
_cell.length_c   1.000
_cell.angle_alpha   90.00
_cell.angle_beta   90.00
_cell.angle_gamma   90.00
#
_symmetry.space_group_name_H-M   'P 1'
#
loop_
_entity.id
_entity.type
_entity.pdbx_description
1 polymer ?
#
loop_
_entity_poly.entity_id
_entity_poly.type
_entity_poly.pdbx_seq_one_letter_code
_entity_poly.pdbx_strand_id
1 'polypeptide(L)'
;MLNGWLIYRKEDAATNHSYILWFIEEASKQQIDLELILREDLIIGIENWKKQMKLKKQPITRLPDFAVVRTREPLLNCHLEALGIPVFNPANVSAICNNKAATHHYISQFNIPMADTFYFPKDLLPDLPPISFPFVLKEVDGHGGKQVYYIENERQWSHSAEKIQSDTIIQPANVQLGKDLRVFVIGKEIVGAVLRASDKDFRANYTLGGTAAWYELNSGERKLVQKIIESMDFGLVGIDFLFDSEGGLLFNEIEDVVGSRTLSQVSDINLLEKYVSFIKKNVKRSSDI
;
A
#
# COMPACT_ATOMS: atom_id res chain seq x y z
N MET A 1 -26.79 10.40 8.09
CA MET A 1 -25.80 9.32 8.27
C MET A 1 -25.07 9.20 6.94
N LEU A 2 -23.74 9.20 6.94
CA LEU A 2 -22.96 8.95 5.73
C LEU A 2 -23.08 7.48 5.34
N ASN A 3 -23.13 7.20 4.03
CA ASN A 3 -23.13 5.86 3.48
C ASN A 3 -21.81 5.64 2.73
N GLY A 4 -21.02 4.65 3.12
CA GLY A 4 -19.72 4.36 2.55
C GLY A 4 -19.65 2.93 2.01
N TRP A 5 -18.79 2.74 1.01
CA TRP A 5 -18.44 1.41 0.52
C TRP A 5 -17.05 1.00 0.95
N LEU A 6 -16.94 -0.24 1.46
CA LEU A 6 -15.67 -0.91 1.74
C LEU A 6 -15.50 -2.02 0.70
N ILE A 7 -14.63 -1.80 -0.29
CA ILE A 7 -14.52 -2.67 -1.47
C ILE A 7 -13.35 -3.62 -1.32
N TYR A 8 -13.64 -4.92 -1.38
CA TYR A 8 -12.66 -6.02 -1.32
C TYR A 8 -12.88 -7.03 -2.44
N ARG A 9 -11.82 -7.72 -2.88
CA ARG A 9 -11.98 -8.99 -3.61
C ARG A 9 -12.52 -10.05 -2.66
N LYS A 10 -13.28 -10.99 -3.19
CA LYS A 10 -13.91 -12.06 -2.40
C LYS A 10 -12.90 -12.86 -1.57
N GLU A 11 -11.75 -13.22 -2.15
CA GLU A 11 -10.69 -13.95 -1.46
C GLU A 11 -10.06 -13.13 -0.33
N ASP A 12 -9.77 -11.86 -0.60
CA ASP A 12 -9.21 -10.94 0.39
C ASP A 12 -10.22 -10.64 1.51
N ALA A 13 -11.51 -10.54 1.20
CA ALA A 13 -12.56 -10.36 2.19
C ALA A 13 -12.66 -11.56 3.16
N ALA A 14 -12.53 -12.78 2.63
CA ALA A 14 -12.51 -13.99 3.46
C ALA A 14 -11.30 -14.00 4.41
N THR A 15 -10.11 -13.65 3.90
CA THR A 15 -8.87 -13.62 4.70
C THR A 15 -8.87 -12.49 5.73
N ASN A 16 -9.50 -11.34 5.42
CA ASN A 16 -9.51 -10.15 6.27
C ASN A 16 -10.84 -9.94 7.02
N HIS A 17 -11.64 -11.00 7.19
CA HIS A 17 -12.99 -10.91 7.76
C HIS A 17 -13.03 -10.15 9.09
N SER A 18 -12.18 -10.48 10.05
CA SER A 18 -12.12 -9.79 11.35
C SER A 18 -11.76 -8.30 11.24
N TYR A 19 -10.89 -7.94 10.31
CA TYR A 19 -10.54 -6.53 10.07
C TYR A 19 -11.71 -5.76 9.44
N ILE A 20 -12.45 -6.40 8.54
CA ILE A 20 -13.67 -5.83 7.92
C ILE A 20 -14.75 -5.57 8.97
N LEU A 21 -15.02 -6.55 9.83
CA LEU A 21 -16.00 -6.39 10.92
C LEU A 21 -15.61 -5.26 11.88
N TRP A 22 -14.34 -5.19 12.26
CA TRP A 22 -13.82 -4.09 13.09
C TRP A 22 -13.99 -2.73 12.40
N PHE A 23 -13.72 -2.65 11.10
CA PHE A 23 -13.88 -1.40 10.34
C PHE A 23 -15.35 -0.95 10.32
N ILE A 24 -16.29 -1.87 10.04
CA ILE A 24 -17.72 -1.59 10.05
C ILE A 24 -18.19 -1.15 11.45
N GLU A 25 -17.70 -1.80 12.50
CA GLU A 25 -18.02 -1.43 13.88
C GLU A 25 -17.54 0.00 14.22
N GLU A 26 -16.29 0.34 13.91
CA GLU A 26 -15.75 1.69 14.14
C GLU A 26 -16.47 2.76 13.30
N ALA A 27 -16.87 2.43 12.08
CA ALA A 27 -17.68 3.29 11.23
C ALA A 27 -19.07 3.54 11.87
N SER A 28 -19.73 2.49 12.35
CA SER A 28 -21.03 2.57 13.01
C SER A 28 -20.98 3.44 14.27
N LYS A 29 -19.95 3.31 15.12
CA LYS A 29 -19.73 4.16 16.30
C LYS A 29 -19.66 5.65 15.94
N GLN A 30 -19.24 5.97 14.72
CA GLN A 30 -19.15 7.34 14.22
C GLN A 30 -20.31 7.76 13.30
N GLN A 31 -21.42 7.01 13.30
CA GLN A 31 -22.63 7.28 12.51
C GLN A 31 -22.40 7.20 11.00
N ILE A 32 -21.57 6.28 10.57
CA ILE A 32 -21.33 5.93 9.18
C ILE A 32 -21.89 4.52 8.94
N ASP A 33 -22.71 4.38 7.91
CA ASP A 33 -23.16 3.08 7.39
C ASP A 33 -22.14 2.63 6.35
N LEU A 34 -21.29 1.67 6.71
CA LEU A 34 -20.19 1.17 5.87
C LEU A 34 -20.55 -0.22 5.35
N GLU A 35 -20.89 -0.32 4.07
CA GLU A 35 -21.27 -1.55 3.40
C GLU A 35 -20.06 -2.25 2.78
N LEU A 36 -19.93 -3.57 3.04
CA LEU A 36 -18.95 -4.39 2.33
C LEU A 36 -19.46 -4.70 0.91
N ILE A 37 -18.70 -4.24 -0.09
CA ILE A 37 -18.97 -4.52 -1.50
C ILE A 37 -17.89 -5.46 -2.02
N LEU A 38 -18.28 -6.58 -2.62
CA LEU A 38 -17.35 -7.45 -3.29
C LEU A 38 -17.03 -6.89 -4.68
N ARG A 39 -15.72 -6.83 -5.00
CA ARG A 39 -15.26 -6.32 -6.30
C ARG A 39 -15.86 -7.07 -7.49
N GLU A 40 -16.08 -8.36 -7.33
CA GLU A 40 -16.68 -9.25 -8.32
C GLU A 40 -18.15 -8.92 -8.61
N ASP A 41 -18.85 -8.25 -7.67
CA ASP A 41 -20.21 -7.80 -7.85
C ASP A 41 -20.31 -6.44 -8.58
N LEU A 42 -19.19 -5.71 -8.71
CA LEU A 42 -19.14 -4.41 -9.39
C LEU A 42 -18.78 -4.57 -10.87
N ILE A 43 -19.59 -3.99 -11.73
CA ILE A 43 -19.29 -3.80 -13.15
C ILE A 43 -19.12 -2.30 -13.38
N ILE A 44 -17.92 -1.89 -13.81
CA ILE A 44 -17.63 -0.52 -14.20
C ILE A 44 -17.42 -0.46 -15.72
N GLY A 45 -17.83 0.63 -16.35
CA GLY A 45 -17.71 0.76 -17.80
C GLY A 45 -18.15 2.12 -18.34
N ILE A 46 -18.15 2.24 -19.67
CA ILE A 46 -18.63 3.41 -20.39
C ILE A 46 -19.75 2.94 -21.32
N GLU A 47 -20.94 3.46 -21.13
CA GLU A 47 -22.11 3.20 -21.98
C GLU A 47 -22.61 4.55 -22.50
N ASN A 48 -22.81 4.68 -23.82
CA ASN A 48 -23.26 5.93 -24.45
C ASN A 48 -22.45 7.15 -24.02
N TRP A 49 -21.11 7.02 -24.03
CA TRP A 49 -20.13 8.06 -23.65
C TRP A 49 -20.16 8.51 -22.17
N LYS A 50 -20.97 7.85 -21.34
CA LYS A 50 -21.10 8.11 -19.90
C LYS A 50 -20.50 6.98 -19.08
N LYS A 51 -19.76 7.33 -18.03
CA LYS A 51 -19.30 6.35 -17.05
C LYS A 51 -20.49 5.73 -16.34
N GLN A 52 -20.50 4.42 -16.26
CA GLN A 52 -21.59 3.63 -15.67
C GLN A 52 -21.03 2.64 -14.64
N MET A 53 -21.85 2.37 -13.64
CA MET A 53 -21.54 1.35 -12.63
C MET A 53 -22.80 0.55 -12.32
N LYS A 54 -22.63 -0.77 -12.21
CA LYS A 54 -23.70 -1.70 -11.85
C LYS A 54 -23.23 -2.56 -10.66
N LEU A 55 -24.12 -2.82 -9.73
CA LEU A 55 -23.91 -3.73 -8.62
C LEU A 55 -24.80 -4.97 -8.83
N LYS A 56 -24.19 -6.17 -8.81
CA LYS A 56 -24.89 -7.44 -9.09
C LYS A 56 -25.72 -7.40 -10.37
N LYS A 57 -25.13 -6.79 -11.42
CA LYS A 57 -25.76 -6.59 -12.75
C LYS A 57 -26.96 -5.61 -12.77
N GLN A 58 -27.31 -4.98 -11.65
CA GLN A 58 -28.36 -3.99 -11.57
C GLN A 58 -27.78 -2.57 -11.55
N PRO A 59 -28.46 -1.59 -12.19
CA PRO A 59 -28.08 -0.19 -12.07
C PRO A 59 -28.10 0.25 -10.59
N ILE A 60 -27.12 1.05 -10.20
CA ILE A 60 -27.04 1.61 -8.86
C ILE A 60 -27.93 2.86 -8.82
N THR A 61 -28.92 2.85 -7.95
CA THR A 61 -29.88 3.95 -7.81
C THR A 61 -29.36 5.08 -6.93
N ARG A 62 -28.47 4.77 -6.01
CA ARG A 62 -27.84 5.73 -5.12
C ARG A 62 -26.35 5.40 -4.97
N LEU A 63 -25.50 6.36 -5.31
CA LEU A 63 -24.06 6.25 -5.10
C LEU A 63 -23.72 6.44 -3.61
N PRO A 64 -22.64 5.82 -3.10
CA PRO A 64 -22.16 6.06 -1.75
C PRO A 64 -21.58 7.48 -1.64
N ASP A 65 -21.53 8.00 -0.41
CA ASP A 65 -20.92 9.30 -0.13
C ASP A 65 -19.38 9.23 -0.24
N PHE A 66 -18.79 8.03 -0.09
CA PHE A 66 -17.35 7.75 -0.28
C PHE A 66 -17.13 6.24 -0.47
N ALA A 67 -15.91 5.89 -0.91
CA ALA A 67 -15.45 4.51 -0.99
C ALA A 67 -14.05 4.34 -0.36
N VAL A 68 -13.86 3.22 0.36
CA VAL A 68 -12.56 2.72 0.78
C VAL A 68 -12.25 1.50 -0.10
N VAL A 69 -11.28 1.65 -1.01
CA VAL A 69 -10.92 0.59 -1.95
C VAL A 69 -9.73 -0.19 -1.40
N ARG A 70 -9.93 -1.49 -1.16
CA ARG A 70 -8.92 -2.40 -0.65
C ARG A 70 -8.44 -3.39 -1.71
N THR A 71 -8.73 -3.09 -2.97
CA THR A 71 -8.15 -3.77 -4.13
C THR A 71 -7.01 -2.92 -4.71
N ARG A 72 -6.08 -3.55 -5.41
CA ARG A 72 -4.98 -2.85 -6.08
C ARG A 72 -5.35 -2.58 -7.54
N GLU A 73 -6.43 -1.84 -7.74
CA GLU A 73 -7.01 -1.53 -9.06
C GLU A 73 -7.16 -0.01 -9.24
N PRO A 74 -6.09 0.73 -9.64
CA PRO A 74 -6.17 2.18 -9.82
C PRO A 74 -7.30 2.63 -10.74
N LEU A 75 -7.64 1.83 -11.76
CA LEU A 75 -8.75 2.11 -12.67
C LEU A 75 -10.11 2.14 -11.95
N LEU A 76 -10.33 1.27 -10.95
CA LEU A 76 -11.54 1.30 -10.14
C LEU A 76 -11.62 2.61 -9.35
N ASN A 77 -10.52 3.00 -8.68
CA ASN A 77 -10.48 4.26 -7.93
C ASN A 77 -10.76 5.46 -8.86
N CYS A 78 -10.09 5.51 -10.02
CA CYS A 78 -10.31 6.55 -11.04
C CYS A 78 -11.76 6.59 -11.53
N HIS A 79 -12.39 5.43 -11.72
CA HIS A 79 -13.79 5.34 -12.17
C HIS A 79 -14.76 5.87 -11.11
N LEU A 80 -14.55 5.52 -9.83
CA LEU A 80 -15.35 6.01 -8.70
C LEU A 80 -15.22 7.52 -8.55
N GLU A 81 -13.98 8.05 -8.57
CA GLU A 81 -13.73 9.50 -8.50
C GLU A 81 -14.40 10.26 -9.67
N ALA A 82 -14.35 9.67 -10.85
CA ALA A 82 -14.99 10.28 -12.04
C ALA A 82 -16.54 10.24 -12.01
N LEU A 83 -17.13 9.46 -11.10
CA LEU A 83 -18.55 9.49 -10.75
C LEU A 83 -18.85 10.43 -9.57
N GLY A 84 -17.84 11.18 -9.09
CA GLY A 84 -17.98 12.10 -7.96
C GLY A 84 -17.90 11.45 -6.59
N ILE A 85 -17.46 10.19 -6.50
CA ILE A 85 -17.32 9.47 -5.23
C ILE A 85 -15.88 9.67 -4.72
N PRO A 86 -15.66 10.34 -3.57
CA PRO A 86 -14.34 10.42 -2.94
C PRO A 86 -13.81 9.02 -2.59
N VAL A 87 -12.57 8.73 -2.95
CA VAL A 87 -11.95 7.42 -2.72
C VAL A 87 -10.77 7.54 -1.75
N PHE A 88 -10.67 6.63 -0.82
CA PHE A 88 -9.61 6.51 0.17
C PHE A 88 -8.91 5.14 0.04
N ASN A 89 -7.67 5.07 -0.53
CA ASN A 89 -6.82 6.17 -1.06
C ASN A 89 -7.27 6.62 -2.46
N PRO A 90 -6.94 7.88 -2.86
CA PRO A 90 -7.23 8.38 -4.21
C PRO A 90 -6.56 7.58 -5.32
N ALA A 91 -7.07 7.70 -6.54
CA ALA A 91 -6.62 6.93 -7.70
C ALA A 91 -5.13 7.14 -8.03
N ASN A 92 -4.62 8.37 -7.89
CA ASN A 92 -3.21 8.67 -8.11
C ASN A 92 -2.29 7.99 -7.07
N VAL A 93 -2.70 7.95 -5.79
CA VAL A 93 -1.99 7.23 -4.73
C VAL A 93 -1.98 5.73 -5.05
N SER A 94 -3.14 5.16 -5.37
CA SER A 94 -3.25 3.75 -5.73
C SER A 94 -2.39 3.40 -6.96
N ALA A 95 -2.36 4.25 -7.99
CA ALA A 95 -1.57 4.03 -9.21
C ALA A 95 -0.06 4.05 -8.95
N ILE A 96 0.42 4.97 -8.11
CA ILE A 96 1.84 5.11 -7.82
C ILE A 96 2.28 4.06 -6.79
N CYS A 97 1.55 3.91 -5.67
CA CYS A 97 2.01 3.10 -4.55
C CYS A 97 1.91 1.59 -4.79
N ASN A 98 1.04 1.13 -5.69
CA ASN A 98 0.94 -0.29 -6.05
C ASN A 98 1.92 -0.72 -7.16
N ASN A 99 2.86 0.14 -7.56
CA ASN A 99 3.93 -0.18 -8.50
C ASN A 99 5.26 0.34 -7.93
N LYS A 100 6.17 -0.57 -7.54
CA LYS A 100 7.45 -0.22 -6.91
C LYS A 100 8.30 0.70 -7.77
N ALA A 101 8.34 0.44 -9.09
CA ALA A 101 9.11 1.29 -10.02
C ALA A 101 8.54 2.72 -10.06
N ALA A 102 7.22 2.86 -10.19
CA ALA A 102 6.55 4.15 -10.18
C ALA A 102 6.75 4.88 -8.85
N THR A 103 6.66 4.15 -7.72
CA THR A 103 6.87 4.73 -6.38
C THR A 103 8.29 5.26 -6.22
N HIS A 104 9.33 4.46 -6.55
CA HIS A 104 10.72 4.89 -6.47
C HIS A 104 11.00 6.08 -7.39
N HIS A 105 10.49 6.03 -8.64
CA HIS A 105 10.63 7.14 -9.58
C HIS A 105 9.98 8.42 -9.04
N TYR A 106 8.77 8.31 -8.48
CA TYR A 106 8.05 9.46 -7.90
C TYR A 106 8.79 10.04 -6.68
N ILE A 107 9.23 9.19 -5.74
CA ILE A 107 9.88 9.63 -4.50
C ILE A 107 11.28 10.20 -4.75
N SER A 108 11.98 9.77 -5.81
CA SER A 108 13.35 10.25 -6.13
C SER A 108 13.43 11.78 -6.31
N GLN A 109 12.36 12.44 -6.76
CA GLN A 109 12.33 13.89 -6.97
C GLN A 109 12.36 14.72 -5.66
N PHE A 110 12.13 14.09 -4.50
CA PHE A 110 12.10 14.77 -3.19
C PHE A 110 13.39 14.64 -2.40
N ASN A 111 14.48 14.11 -2.99
CA ASN A 111 15.74 13.85 -2.32
C ASN A 111 15.58 13.01 -1.05
N ILE A 112 14.80 11.94 -1.15
CA ILE A 112 14.60 10.94 -0.10
C ILE A 112 15.68 9.85 -0.29
N PRO A 113 16.48 9.52 0.74
CA PRO A 113 17.44 8.43 0.66
C PRO A 113 16.75 7.11 0.32
N MET A 114 17.28 6.38 -0.66
CA MET A 114 16.80 5.07 -1.09
C MET A 114 17.95 4.27 -1.69
N ALA A 115 17.79 2.94 -1.79
CA ALA A 115 18.75 2.12 -2.52
C ALA A 115 18.74 2.46 -4.02
N ASP A 116 19.89 2.37 -4.68
CA ASP A 116 19.97 2.46 -6.14
C ASP A 116 18.97 1.46 -6.75
N THR A 117 18.19 1.91 -7.72
CA THR A 117 17.09 1.13 -8.26
C THR A 117 17.13 1.11 -9.78
N PHE A 118 17.22 -0.08 -10.34
CA PHE A 118 17.27 -0.32 -11.80
C PHE A 118 15.94 -0.95 -12.23
N TYR A 119 15.41 -0.52 -13.37
CA TYR A 119 14.09 -0.93 -13.89
C TYR A 119 14.25 -1.79 -15.12
N PHE A 120 13.53 -2.91 -15.17
CA PHE A 120 13.52 -3.79 -16.32
C PHE A 120 12.08 -4.21 -16.63
N PRO A 121 11.58 -3.90 -17.85
CA PRO A 121 10.41 -4.57 -18.37
C PRO A 121 10.66 -6.08 -18.40
N LYS A 122 9.63 -6.88 -18.13
CA LYS A 122 9.76 -8.35 -18.09
C LYS A 122 10.49 -8.91 -19.32
N ASP A 123 10.10 -8.46 -20.51
CA ASP A 123 10.65 -8.96 -21.78
C ASP A 123 12.05 -8.42 -22.11
N LEU A 124 12.57 -7.48 -21.29
CA LEU A 124 13.89 -6.88 -21.45
C LEU A 124 14.84 -7.20 -20.30
N LEU A 125 14.47 -8.16 -19.45
CA LEU A 125 15.36 -8.62 -18.38
C LEU A 125 16.61 -9.26 -19.02
N PRO A 126 17.85 -8.80 -18.68
CA PRO A 126 19.05 -9.28 -19.35
C PRO A 126 19.40 -10.72 -18.96
N ASP A 127 20.04 -11.46 -19.87
CA ASP A 127 20.51 -12.82 -19.60
C ASP A 127 21.56 -12.88 -18.50
N LEU A 128 22.43 -11.85 -18.42
CA LEU A 128 23.46 -11.73 -17.38
C LEU A 128 23.03 -10.72 -16.30
N PRO A 129 23.48 -10.92 -15.04
CA PRO A 129 23.19 -9.99 -13.95
C PRO A 129 23.58 -8.56 -14.28
N PRO A 130 22.69 -7.58 -14.16
CA PRO A 130 22.98 -6.19 -14.55
C PRO A 130 23.82 -5.42 -13.52
N ILE A 131 23.97 -5.96 -12.31
CA ILE A 131 24.77 -5.39 -11.21
C ILE A 131 25.51 -6.48 -10.45
N SER A 132 26.50 -6.09 -9.66
CA SER A 132 27.27 -7.02 -8.81
C SER A 132 26.42 -7.68 -7.72
N PHE A 133 26.73 -8.92 -7.41
CA PHE A 133 26.12 -9.65 -6.29
C PHE A 133 26.62 -9.13 -4.91
N PRO A 134 25.84 -9.26 -3.84
CA PRO A 134 24.42 -9.69 -3.83
C PRO A 134 23.47 -8.53 -4.16
N PHE A 135 22.30 -8.86 -4.70
CA PHE A 135 21.24 -7.90 -4.95
C PHE A 135 19.83 -8.51 -4.74
N VAL A 136 18.82 -7.67 -4.70
CA VAL A 136 17.42 -8.09 -4.57
C VAL A 136 16.69 -7.77 -5.88
N LEU A 137 16.02 -8.79 -6.44
CA LEU A 137 15.10 -8.70 -7.57
C LEU A 137 13.66 -8.69 -7.04
N LYS A 138 12.84 -7.72 -7.46
CA LYS A 138 11.45 -7.60 -7.02
C LYS A 138 10.54 -7.35 -8.23
N GLU A 139 9.40 -8.04 -8.29
CA GLU A 139 8.34 -7.67 -9.23
C GLU A 139 7.67 -6.37 -8.78
N VAL A 140 7.36 -5.47 -9.74
CA VAL A 140 6.88 -4.12 -9.43
C VAL A 140 5.52 -4.10 -8.73
N ASP A 141 4.66 -5.05 -9.07
CA ASP A 141 3.31 -5.24 -8.52
C ASP A 141 3.24 -6.30 -7.42
N GLY A 142 4.39 -6.90 -7.07
CA GLY A 142 4.51 -7.89 -6.00
C GLY A 142 4.15 -7.32 -4.63
N HIS A 143 3.53 -8.14 -3.78
CA HIS A 143 3.13 -7.76 -2.43
C HIS A 143 3.32 -8.90 -1.43
N GLY A 144 3.42 -8.55 -0.13
CA GLY A 144 3.59 -9.53 0.95
C GLY A 144 4.91 -10.31 0.87
N GLY A 145 5.90 -9.81 0.13
CA GLY A 145 7.22 -10.43 -0.02
C GLY A 145 7.27 -11.68 -0.91
N LYS A 146 6.19 -12.02 -1.63
CA LYS A 146 6.12 -13.26 -2.43
C LYS A 146 7.00 -13.24 -3.67
N GLN A 147 7.11 -12.10 -4.34
CA GLN A 147 7.90 -11.91 -5.58
C GLN A 147 9.16 -11.07 -5.27
N VAL A 148 9.90 -11.46 -4.23
CA VAL A 148 11.14 -10.80 -3.81
C VAL A 148 12.22 -11.87 -3.66
N TYR A 149 13.29 -11.76 -4.45
CA TYR A 149 14.34 -12.76 -4.55
C TYR A 149 15.69 -12.15 -4.17
N TYR A 150 16.41 -12.79 -3.27
CA TYR A 150 17.78 -12.44 -2.91
C TYR A 150 18.74 -13.23 -3.78
N ILE A 151 19.60 -12.55 -4.52
CA ILE A 151 20.43 -13.12 -5.57
C ILE A 151 21.93 -12.95 -5.20
N GLU A 152 22.61 -14.07 -5.00
CA GLU A 152 24.02 -14.12 -4.60
C GLU A 152 24.96 -14.63 -5.69
N ASN A 153 24.40 -15.23 -6.75
CA ASN A 153 25.19 -15.83 -7.83
C ASN A 153 24.35 -16.00 -9.12
N GLU A 154 25.05 -16.30 -10.23
CA GLU A 154 24.46 -16.47 -11.56
C GLU A 154 23.38 -17.58 -11.61
N ARG A 155 23.58 -18.68 -10.88
CA ARG A 155 22.59 -19.77 -10.84
C ARG A 155 21.25 -19.30 -10.25
N GLN A 156 21.32 -18.55 -9.14
CA GLN A 156 20.11 -17.97 -8.54
C GLN A 156 19.48 -16.92 -9.44
N TRP A 157 20.30 -16.14 -10.15
CA TRP A 157 19.82 -15.17 -11.14
C TRP A 157 18.99 -15.87 -12.22
N SER A 158 19.58 -16.83 -12.96
CA SER A 158 18.89 -17.54 -14.04
C SER A 158 17.59 -18.18 -13.56
N HIS A 159 17.62 -18.87 -12.40
CA HIS A 159 16.45 -19.51 -11.84
C HIS A 159 15.34 -18.53 -11.43
N SER A 160 15.70 -17.34 -10.92
CA SER A 160 14.72 -16.33 -10.52
C SER A 160 14.18 -15.58 -11.72
N ALA A 161 15.01 -15.26 -12.70
CA ALA A 161 14.60 -14.59 -13.95
C ALA A 161 13.53 -15.39 -14.72
N GLU A 162 13.65 -16.72 -14.76
CA GLU A 162 12.64 -17.60 -15.38
C GLU A 162 11.25 -17.55 -14.69
N LYS A 163 11.20 -17.18 -13.41
CA LYS A 163 9.98 -17.14 -12.60
C LYS A 163 9.23 -15.81 -12.66
N ILE A 164 9.87 -14.77 -13.14
CA ILE A 164 9.30 -13.42 -13.20
C ILE A 164 8.06 -13.38 -14.09
N GLN A 165 6.99 -12.79 -13.58
CA GLN A 165 5.71 -12.69 -14.28
C GLN A 165 5.37 -11.25 -14.70
N SER A 166 5.98 -10.23 -14.08
CA SER A 166 5.76 -8.82 -14.37
C SER A 166 7.09 -8.06 -14.50
N ASP A 167 7.01 -6.76 -14.77
CA ASP A 167 8.17 -5.87 -14.76
C ASP A 167 8.87 -5.90 -13.40
N THR A 168 10.15 -5.57 -13.37
CA THR A 168 10.98 -5.72 -12.16
C THR A 168 11.76 -4.48 -11.81
N ILE A 169 12.13 -4.40 -10.53
CA ILE A 169 13.23 -3.58 -10.04
C ILE A 169 14.34 -4.46 -9.49
N ILE A 170 15.58 -4.00 -9.65
CA ILE A 170 16.77 -4.62 -9.09
C ILE A 170 17.47 -3.58 -8.21
N GLN A 171 17.86 -3.99 -6.99
CA GLN A 171 18.46 -3.12 -5.99
C GLN A 171 19.65 -3.83 -5.35
N PRO A 172 20.81 -3.14 -5.15
CA PRO A 172 21.91 -3.70 -4.36
C PRO A 172 21.45 -4.09 -2.95
N ALA A 173 21.98 -5.19 -2.42
CA ALA A 173 21.60 -5.69 -1.09
C ALA A 173 22.49 -5.13 0.03
N ASN A 174 22.93 -3.88 -0.10
CA ASN A 174 23.79 -3.16 0.86
C ASN A 174 22.99 -2.52 2.01
N VAL A 175 22.07 -3.29 2.59
CA VAL A 175 21.17 -2.87 3.66
C VAL A 175 21.21 -3.88 4.81
N GLN A 176 20.70 -3.51 5.99
CA GLN A 176 20.52 -4.45 7.10
C GLN A 176 19.39 -5.44 6.74
N LEU A 177 19.79 -6.67 6.34
CA LEU A 177 18.83 -7.71 5.98
C LEU A 177 17.98 -8.15 7.18
N GLY A 178 16.76 -8.59 6.92
CA GLY A 178 15.84 -9.07 7.96
C GLY A 178 15.33 -7.97 8.89
N LYS A 179 15.49 -6.68 8.53
CA LYS A 179 15.07 -5.55 9.36
C LYS A 179 14.46 -4.45 8.50
N ASP A 180 13.28 -3.99 8.88
CA ASP A 180 12.63 -2.85 8.24
C ASP A 180 11.79 -2.05 9.26
N LEU A 181 11.41 -0.84 8.86
CA LEU A 181 10.57 0.05 9.65
C LEU A 181 9.32 0.40 8.86
N ARG A 182 8.14 0.10 9.42
CA ARG A 182 6.85 0.54 8.87
C ARG A 182 6.33 1.73 9.63
N VAL A 183 6.10 2.84 8.94
CA VAL A 183 5.45 4.04 9.48
C VAL A 183 4.00 4.08 9.00
N PHE A 184 3.06 4.10 9.94
CA PHE A 184 1.62 4.22 9.65
C PHE A 184 1.23 5.68 9.54
N VAL A 185 0.55 6.02 8.46
CA VAL A 185 0.17 7.40 8.13
C VAL A 185 -1.32 7.45 7.79
N ILE A 186 -2.03 8.42 8.37
CA ILE A 186 -3.41 8.79 8.02
C ILE A 186 -3.42 10.26 7.61
N GLY A 187 -3.76 10.52 6.35
CA GLY A 187 -3.72 11.88 5.81
C GLY A 187 -2.32 12.48 5.92
N LYS A 188 -2.20 13.51 6.73
CA LYS A 188 -0.92 14.20 7.02
C LYS A 188 -0.33 13.85 8.41
N GLU A 189 -0.91 12.88 9.13
CA GLU A 189 -0.52 12.49 10.48
C GLU A 189 0.29 11.19 10.49
N ILE A 190 1.46 11.20 11.16
CA ILE A 190 2.19 9.99 11.55
C ILE A 190 1.49 9.38 12.76
N VAL A 191 0.84 8.24 12.59
CA VAL A 191 0.08 7.55 13.65
C VAL A 191 1.01 6.76 14.57
N GLY A 192 2.04 6.13 14.00
CA GLY A 192 3.01 5.34 14.74
C GLY A 192 4.01 4.67 13.81
N ALA A 193 5.08 4.12 14.38
CA ALA A 193 6.08 3.37 13.63
C ALA A 193 6.37 2.04 14.32
N VAL A 194 6.60 0.99 13.51
CA VAL A 194 6.84 -0.38 13.97
C VAL A 194 8.09 -0.91 13.32
N LEU A 195 9.09 -1.23 14.12
CA LEU A 195 10.25 -1.98 13.71
C LEU A 195 9.86 -3.45 13.55
N ARG A 196 10.15 -4.02 12.37
CA ARG A 196 9.96 -5.44 12.10
C ARG A 196 11.33 -6.09 11.93
N ALA A 197 11.52 -7.27 12.49
CA ALA A 197 12.78 -7.99 12.37
C ALA A 197 12.56 -9.51 12.22
N SER A 198 13.45 -10.15 11.48
CA SER A 198 13.47 -11.60 11.29
C SER A 198 14.92 -12.09 11.27
N ASP A 199 15.20 -13.13 12.06
CA ASP A 199 16.51 -13.82 12.07
C ASP A 199 16.54 -15.00 11.09
N LYS A 200 15.42 -15.30 10.43
CA LYS A 200 15.25 -16.49 9.58
C LYS A 200 15.11 -16.18 8.10
N ASP A 201 14.74 -14.96 7.75
CA ASP A 201 14.51 -14.52 6.37
C ASP A 201 15.15 -13.14 6.18
N PHE A 202 15.71 -12.88 5.00
CA PHE A 202 16.25 -11.57 4.66
C PHE A 202 15.17 -10.49 4.60
N ARG A 203 13.89 -10.89 4.51
CA ARG A 203 12.71 -10.01 4.59
C ARG A 203 12.22 -9.97 6.03
N ALA A 204 11.93 -8.78 6.53
CA ALA A 204 11.41 -8.58 7.89
C ALA A 204 9.88 -8.79 8.01
N ASN A 205 9.23 -9.36 7.00
CA ASN A 205 7.78 -9.48 6.94
C ASN A 205 7.23 -10.30 8.12
N TYR A 206 6.37 -9.68 8.91
CA TYR A 206 5.70 -10.30 10.06
C TYR A 206 4.97 -11.60 9.70
N THR A 207 4.33 -11.66 8.52
CA THR A 207 3.63 -12.86 8.02
C THR A 207 4.56 -14.05 7.75
N LEU A 208 5.87 -13.83 7.69
CA LEU A 208 6.90 -14.85 7.51
C LEU A 208 7.55 -15.24 8.84
N GLY A 209 6.96 -14.85 10.00
CA GLY A 209 7.44 -15.19 11.34
C GLY A 209 8.40 -14.16 11.95
N GLY A 210 8.44 -12.96 11.42
CA GLY A 210 9.18 -11.83 12.01
C GLY A 210 8.57 -11.35 13.33
N THR A 211 9.36 -10.63 14.12
CA THR A 211 8.96 -9.92 15.33
C THR A 211 8.55 -8.47 15.00
N ALA A 212 7.79 -7.84 15.90
CA ALA A 212 7.41 -6.44 15.81
C ALA A 212 7.67 -5.74 17.13
N ALA A 213 8.18 -4.50 17.10
CA ALA A 213 8.38 -3.66 18.26
C ALA A 213 8.00 -2.22 17.93
N TRP A 214 7.49 -1.49 18.93
CA TRP A 214 7.27 -0.04 18.78
C TRP A 214 8.59 0.67 18.48
N TYR A 215 8.57 1.61 17.55
CA TYR A 215 9.73 2.40 17.17
C TYR A 215 9.46 3.89 17.37
N GLU A 216 10.31 4.58 18.09
CA GLU A 216 10.21 6.02 18.27
C GLU A 216 11.07 6.72 17.24
N LEU A 217 10.42 7.37 16.27
CA LEU A 217 11.10 8.15 15.24
C LEU A 217 11.84 9.35 15.85
N ASN A 218 13.11 9.51 15.57
CA ASN A 218 13.84 10.71 15.91
C ASN A 218 13.42 11.91 15.03
N SER A 219 13.92 13.10 15.35
CA SER A 219 13.52 14.33 14.66
C SER A 219 13.91 14.37 13.18
N GLY A 220 15.04 13.73 12.81
CA GLY A 220 15.49 13.62 11.43
C GLY A 220 14.61 12.67 10.61
N GLU A 221 14.31 11.50 11.18
CA GLU A 221 13.42 10.50 10.59
C GLU A 221 11.99 11.04 10.41
N ARG A 222 11.46 11.76 11.42
CA ARG A 222 10.15 12.43 11.29
C ARG A 222 10.13 13.42 10.13
N LYS A 223 11.17 14.23 9.97
CA LYS A 223 11.28 15.16 8.84
C LYS A 223 11.33 14.45 7.49
N LEU A 224 12.03 13.31 7.42
CA LEU A 224 12.12 12.49 6.22
C LEU A 224 10.72 11.95 5.84
N VAL A 225 10.02 11.34 6.81
CA VAL A 225 8.66 10.83 6.61
C VAL A 225 7.71 11.95 6.22
N GLN A 226 7.83 13.13 6.85
CA GLN A 226 6.96 14.27 6.57
C GLN A 226 7.08 14.76 5.11
N LYS A 227 8.29 14.76 4.53
CA LYS A 227 8.47 15.09 3.10
C LYS A 227 7.68 14.14 2.18
N ILE A 228 7.64 12.85 2.51
CA ILE A 228 6.86 11.88 1.76
C ILE A 228 5.36 12.14 1.94
N ILE A 229 4.92 12.39 3.17
CA ILE A 229 3.51 12.67 3.49
C ILE A 229 3.01 13.92 2.75
N GLU A 230 3.84 14.95 2.63
CA GLU A 230 3.48 16.18 1.94
C GLU A 230 3.35 16.02 0.43
N SER A 231 3.99 15.00 -0.15
CA SER A 231 4.03 14.78 -1.60
C SER A 231 2.72 14.29 -2.21
N MET A 232 1.85 13.63 -1.44
CA MET A 232 0.58 13.06 -1.91
C MET A 232 -0.54 13.23 -0.88
N ASP A 233 -1.79 13.18 -1.33
CA ASP A 233 -2.97 13.20 -0.46
C ASP A 233 -3.34 11.78 -0.02
N PHE A 234 -2.66 11.29 0.99
CA PHE A 234 -2.90 9.96 1.53
C PHE A 234 -4.23 9.87 2.30
N GLY A 235 -4.89 8.72 2.20
CA GLY A 235 -5.87 8.28 3.17
C GLY A 235 -5.18 7.52 4.31
N LEU A 236 -5.06 6.20 4.18
CA LEU A 236 -4.29 5.34 5.10
C LEU A 236 -3.23 4.58 4.30
N VAL A 237 -1.96 4.75 4.67
CA VAL A 237 -0.83 4.03 4.05
C VAL A 237 0.18 3.56 5.09
N GLY A 238 0.97 2.55 4.73
CA GLY A 238 2.21 2.19 5.40
C GLY A 238 3.40 2.64 4.56
N ILE A 239 4.32 3.41 5.14
CA ILE A 239 5.59 3.76 4.48
C ILE A 239 6.67 2.88 5.07
N ASP A 240 7.29 2.07 4.22
CA ASP A 240 8.32 1.11 4.63
C ASP A 240 9.72 1.64 4.32
N PHE A 241 10.61 1.51 5.28
CA PHE A 241 12.02 1.87 5.19
C PHE A 241 12.91 0.67 5.50
N LEU A 242 14.00 0.55 4.77
CA LEU A 242 15.13 -0.30 5.14
C LEU A 242 16.14 0.51 5.94
N PHE A 243 17.13 -0.15 6.53
CA PHE A 243 18.24 0.47 7.22
C PHE A 243 19.52 0.28 6.40
N ASP A 244 20.29 1.33 6.20
CA ASP A 244 21.65 1.21 5.68
C ASP A 244 22.60 0.61 6.73
N SER A 245 23.89 0.43 6.39
CA SER A 245 24.89 -0.14 7.29
C SER A 245 25.13 0.68 8.56
N GLU A 246 24.85 1.98 8.54
CA GLU A 246 25.03 2.92 9.66
C GLU A 246 23.75 3.11 10.47
N GLY A 247 22.63 2.54 10.05
CA GLY A 247 21.31 2.65 10.69
C GLY A 247 20.46 3.81 10.17
N GLY A 248 20.86 4.47 9.08
CA GLY A 248 20.08 5.46 8.38
C GLY A 248 18.89 4.85 7.65
N LEU A 249 17.77 5.59 7.55
CA LEU A 249 16.57 5.13 6.85
C LEU A 249 16.73 5.30 5.33
N LEU A 250 16.46 4.21 4.60
CA LEU A 250 16.34 4.16 3.15
C LEU A 250 14.89 3.84 2.79
N PHE A 251 14.25 4.70 2.00
CA PHE A 251 12.90 4.45 1.50
C PHE A 251 12.84 3.14 0.70
N ASN A 252 11.82 2.34 0.95
CA ASN A 252 11.61 1.05 0.29
C ASN A 252 10.31 0.98 -0.51
N GLU A 253 9.16 1.21 0.14
CA GLU A 253 7.85 1.18 -0.54
C GLU A 253 6.78 1.96 0.23
N ILE A 254 5.67 2.27 -0.44
CA ILE A 254 4.44 2.75 0.19
C ILE A 254 3.37 1.70 -0.04
N GLU A 255 2.83 1.14 1.03
CA GLU A 255 1.75 0.17 0.98
C GLU A 255 0.39 0.88 1.06
N ASP A 256 -0.28 1.01 -0.08
CA ASP A 256 -1.62 1.61 -0.21
C ASP A 256 -2.68 0.82 0.56
N VAL A 257 -2.64 -0.52 0.45
CA VAL A 257 -3.58 -1.42 1.14
C VAL A 257 -2.96 -1.98 2.42
N VAL A 258 -2.55 -1.09 3.34
CA VAL A 258 -1.86 -1.48 4.56
C VAL A 258 -2.79 -2.15 5.59
N GLY A 259 -2.31 -3.21 6.24
CA GLY A 259 -2.96 -3.84 7.40
C GLY A 259 -2.44 -3.26 8.71
N SER A 260 -3.24 -3.32 9.79
CA SER A 260 -2.90 -2.78 11.13
C SER A 260 -2.24 -3.79 12.08
N ARG A 261 -2.12 -5.06 11.70
CA ARG A 261 -1.77 -6.16 12.60
C ARG A 261 -0.54 -5.88 13.48
N THR A 262 0.55 -5.42 12.88
CA THR A 262 1.79 -5.14 13.63
C THR A 262 1.64 -3.94 14.56
N LEU A 263 0.92 -2.90 14.18
CA LEU A 263 0.66 -1.75 15.04
C LEU A 263 -0.22 -2.14 16.24
N SER A 264 -1.30 -2.88 16.00
CA SER A 264 -2.20 -3.36 17.06
C SER A 264 -1.54 -4.33 18.05
N GLN A 265 -0.44 -4.97 17.65
CA GLN A 265 0.31 -5.86 18.54
C GLN A 265 1.21 -5.10 19.51
N VAL A 266 1.73 -3.94 19.11
CA VAL A 266 2.77 -3.21 19.85
C VAL A 266 2.25 -1.91 20.45
N SER A 267 0.97 -1.59 20.27
CA SER A 267 0.35 -0.37 20.80
C SER A 267 -1.16 -0.54 20.98
N ASP A 268 -1.74 0.31 21.84
CA ASP A 268 -3.19 0.40 22.06
C ASP A 268 -3.87 1.38 21.06
N ILE A 269 -3.18 1.78 20.00
CA ILE A 269 -3.71 2.73 19.01
C ILE A 269 -4.81 2.06 18.19
N ASN A 270 -6.03 2.60 18.27
CA ASN A 270 -7.12 2.20 17.40
C ASN A 270 -6.98 2.90 16.03
N LEU A 271 -6.26 2.23 15.11
CA LEU A 271 -5.99 2.76 13.77
C LEU A 271 -7.27 3.02 12.99
N LEU A 272 -8.27 2.12 13.10
CA LEU A 272 -9.52 2.26 12.35
C LEU A 272 -10.41 3.36 12.87
N GLU A 273 -10.46 3.59 14.18
CA GLU A 273 -11.16 4.75 14.77
C GLU A 273 -10.61 6.07 14.20
N LYS A 274 -9.27 6.21 14.19
CA LYS A 274 -8.59 7.39 13.62
C LYS A 274 -8.87 7.53 12.12
N TYR A 275 -8.82 6.42 11.38
CA TYR A 275 -9.04 6.46 9.94
C TYR A 275 -10.49 6.80 9.58
N VAL A 276 -11.46 6.23 10.27
CA VAL A 276 -12.88 6.58 10.11
C VAL A 276 -13.14 8.05 10.44
N SER A 277 -12.51 8.56 11.51
CA SER A 277 -12.59 9.98 11.87
C SER A 277 -12.01 10.89 10.78
N PHE A 278 -10.88 10.48 10.20
CA PHE A 278 -10.28 11.18 9.06
C PHE A 278 -11.21 11.19 7.84
N ILE A 279 -11.77 10.04 7.45
CA ILE A 279 -12.72 9.93 6.35
C ILE A 279 -13.91 10.85 6.58
N LYS A 280 -14.56 10.76 7.75
CA LYS A 280 -15.73 11.58 8.13
C LYS A 280 -15.46 13.08 8.00
N LYS A 281 -14.26 13.52 8.38
CA LYS A 281 -13.84 14.93 8.28
C LYS A 281 -13.63 15.39 6.85
N ASN A 282 -13.18 14.49 5.96
CA ASN A 282 -12.78 14.84 4.59
C ASN A 282 -13.85 14.53 3.53
N VAL A 283 -14.91 13.82 3.87
CA VAL A 283 -16.07 13.65 2.99
C VAL A 283 -16.90 14.92 2.99
N LYS A 284 -16.90 15.66 1.89
CA LYS A 284 -17.82 16.78 1.68
C LYS A 284 -19.20 16.20 1.41
N ARG A 285 -20.22 16.67 2.11
CA ARG A 285 -21.61 16.30 1.82
C ARG A 285 -21.99 16.84 0.46
N SER A 286 -22.66 16.02 -0.36
CA SER A 286 -23.19 16.45 -1.67
C SER A 286 -24.22 17.60 -1.57
N SER A 287 -24.63 17.98 -0.35
CA SER A 287 -25.52 19.11 -0.06
C SER A 287 -24.79 20.46 0.07
N ASP A 288 -23.46 20.47 -0.03
CA ASP A 288 -22.65 21.69 0.13
C ASP A 288 -22.11 22.20 -1.23
N ILE A 289 -22.63 21.66 -2.33
CA ILE A 289 -22.44 22.08 -3.72
C ILE A 289 -23.84 22.40 -4.29
#